data_7ee5f0a3acf5df894904f0065da76eaf
#
_entry.id   7ee5f0a3acf5df894904f0065da76eaf
#
_cell.length_a   1.000
_cell.length_b   1.000
_cell.length_c   1.000
_cell.angle_alpha   90.00
_cell.angle_beta   90.00
_cell.angle_gamma   90.00
#
_symmetry.space_group_name_H-M   'P 1'
#
loop_
_entity.id
_entity.type
_entity.pdbx_description
1 polymer ?
#
loop_
_entity_poly.entity_id
_entity_poly.type
_entity_poly.pdbx_seq_one_letter_code
_entity_poly.pdbx_strand_id
1 'polypeptide(L)'
;MKKLNTKITTIVLATMFSIGVASKAVSASSAVPASNVDRAFSFYFPTYGSVKDTGHQPKENDSSLYMYYSGNGPSYIAKVLGYNNFYVAKDCSYDPNDLAKFSYQYRFDPGTRRFMYNYVKENGYHYAGIRATSLGEGTAAGVWSPDSVSEAGVLPESDYIR
;
A
#
# COMPACT_ATOMS: atom_id res chain seq x y z
N MET A 1 -5.46 -81.44 47.33
CA MET A 1 -6.42 -80.89 46.29
C MET A 1 -6.12 -79.39 46.09
N LYS A 2 -5.46 -79.02 45.02
CA LYS A 2 -5.11 -77.61 44.70
C LYS A 2 -6.16 -77.08 43.72
N LYS A 3 -6.89 -76.01 44.12
CA LYS A 3 -7.79 -75.31 43.22
C LYS A 3 -7.03 -74.40 42.29
N LEU A 4 -7.20 -74.60 41.03
CA LEU A 4 -6.59 -73.74 39.94
C LEU A 4 -7.53 -72.57 39.70
N ASN A 5 -7.09 -71.32 39.99
CA ASN A 5 -7.83 -70.11 39.67
C ASN A 5 -7.42 -69.63 38.30
N THR A 6 -8.30 -69.85 37.35
CA THR A 6 -8.10 -69.29 35.98
C THR A 6 -8.55 -67.81 35.94
N LYS A 7 -7.63 -66.88 35.79
CA LYS A 7 -7.95 -65.46 35.53
C LYS A 7 -8.19 -65.31 34.05
N ILE A 8 -9.39 -64.94 33.66
CA ILE A 8 -9.76 -64.59 32.31
C ILE A 8 -9.36 -63.10 32.13
N THR A 9 -8.38 -62.87 31.33
CA THR A 9 -7.99 -61.47 30.93
C THR A 9 -8.79 -61.12 29.71
N THR A 10 -9.75 -60.20 29.86
CA THR A 10 -10.51 -59.63 28.74
C THR A 10 -9.69 -58.60 28.12
N ILE A 11 -9.22 -58.83 26.90
CA ILE A 11 -8.55 -57.79 26.04
C ILE A 11 -9.66 -57.03 25.36
N VAL A 12 -9.85 -55.77 25.76
CA VAL A 12 -10.70 -54.81 25.05
C VAL A 12 -9.87 -54.20 23.93
N LEU A 13 -10.15 -54.61 22.70
CA LEU A 13 -9.54 -54.01 21.49
C LEU A 13 -10.27 -52.71 21.19
N ALA A 14 -9.71 -51.57 21.62
CA ALA A 14 -10.20 -50.26 21.26
C ALA A 14 -9.70 -49.89 19.82
N THR A 15 -10.56 -50.10 18.86
CA THR A 15 -10.36 -49.57 17.50
C THR A 15 -10.55 -48.06 17.52
N MET A 16 -9.45 -47.31 17.54
CA MET A 16 -9.49 -45.87 17.32
C MET A 16 -9.69 -45.59 15.82
N PHE A 17 -10.91 -45.19 15.46
CA PHE A 17 -11.16 -44.55 14.19
C PHE A 17 -10.53 -43.15 14.20
N SER A 18 -9.34 -43.01 13.63
CA SER A 18 -8.78 -41.69 13.34
C SER A 18 -9.51 -41.12 12.13
N ILE A 19 -10.51 -40.28 12.39
CA ILE A 19 -11.07 -39.40 11.35
C ILE A 19 -9.99 -38.40 10.99
N GLY A 20 -9.30 -38.63 9.90
CA GLY A 20 -8.37 -37.71 9.30
C GLY A 20 -9.12 -36.45 8.81
N VAL A 21 -9.22 -35.44 9.65
CA VAL A 21 -9.60 -34.11 9.20
C VAL A 21 -8.43 -33.59 8.36
N ALA A 22 -8.56 -33.72 7.06
CA ALA A 22 -7.66 -33.01 6.13
C ALA A 22 -7.90 -31.51 6.34
N SER A 23 -7.17 -30.91 7.26
CA SER A 23 -7.03 -29.46 7.33
C SER A 23 -6.37 -29.02 6.03
N LYS A 24 -7.18 -28.42 5.13
CA LYS A 24 -6.63 -27.62 4.04
C LYS A 24 -5.72 -26.59 4.71
N ALA A 25 -4.42 -26.73 4.55
CA ALA A 25 -3.48 -25.69 4.86
C ALA A 25 -3.90 -24.50 3.97
N VAL A 26 -4.57 -23.53 4.57
CA VAL A 26 -4.72 -22.21 3.97
C VAL A 26 -3.28 -21.72 3.90
N SER A 27 -2.72 -21.74 2.69
CA SER A 27 -1.46 -21.08 2.41
C SER A 27 -1.69 -19.62 2.81
N ALA A 28 -1.16 -19.22 3.96
CA ALA A 28 -1.04 -17.81 4.28
C ALA A 28 -0.22 -17.22 3.13
N SER A 29 -0.87 -16.49 2.26
CA SER A 29 -0.19 -15.62 1.31
C SER A 29 0.75 -14.79 2.18
N SER A 30 2.05 -15.00 2.03
CA SER A 30 3.04 -14.15 2.67
C SER A 30 2.83 -12.76 2.05
N ALA A 31 2.07 -11.91 2.75
CA ALA A 31 1.93 -10.52 2.35
C ALA A 31 3.35 -9.96 2.25
N VAL A 32 3.71 -9.52 1.04
CA VAL A 32 5.00 -8.86 0.82
C VAL A 32 5.02 -7.67 1.78
N PRO A 33 6.05 -7.53 2.64
CA PRO A 33 6.10 -6.42 3.57
C PRO A 33 6.01 -5.12 2.80
N ALA A 34 5.15 -4.21 3.23
CA ALA A 34 5.06 -2.89 2.62
C ALA A 34 6.39 -2.15 2.78
N SER A 35 6.87 -1.48 1.72
CA SER A 35 8.02 -0.59 1.81
C SER A 35 7.59 0.73 2.46
N ASN A 36 7.48 0.73 3.80
CA ASN A 36 7.07 1.90 4.60
C ASN A 36 8.21 2.87 4.88
N VAL A 37 9.30 2.79 4.13
CA VAL A 37 10.44 3.67 4.32
C VAL A 37 10.14 5.02 3.70
N ASP A 38 9.93 6.02 4.55
CA ASP A 38 9.75 7.39 4.12
C ASP A 38 10.98 7.94 3.40
N ARG A 39 10.72 8.59 2.27
CA ARG A 39 11.74 9.27 1.45
C ARG A 39 11.46 10.77 1.45
N ALA A 40 12.49 11.56 1.69
CA ALA A 40 12.37 13.01 1.60
C ALA A 40 12.10 13.45 0.17
N PHE A 41 11.26 14.47 0.00
CA PHE A 41 11.11 15.21 -1.24
C PHE A 41 11.31 16.70 -1.00
N SER A 42 11.69 17.41 -2.07
CA SER A 42 11.75 18.87 -2.11
C SER A 42 11.41 19.33 -3.52
N PHE A 43 10.32 20.09 -3.65
CA PHE A 43 9.85 20.65 -4.90
C PHE A 43 10.09 22.15 -4.88
N TYR A 44 10.96 22.65 -5.75
CA TYR A 44 11.04 24.07 -6.01
C TYR A 44 10.11 24.43 -7.17
N PHE A 45 9.12 25.26 -6.91
CA PHE A 45 8.14 25.77 -7.87
C PHE A 45 8.45 27.24 -8.20
N PRO A 46 9.01 27.52 -9.39
CA PRO A 46 9.33 28.89 -9.78
C PRO A 46 8.09 29.74 -10.07
N THR A 47 6.95 29.11 -10.38
CA THR A 47 5.69 29.81 -10.71
C THR A 47 4.49 28.94 -10.36
N TYR A 48 3.31 29.56 -10.29
CA TYR A 48 2.03 28.85 -10.28
C TYR A 48 1.95 27.88 -11.47
N GLY A 49 1.40 26.68 -11.25
CA GLY A 49 1.27 25.64 -12.28
C GLY A 49 2.56 24.88 -12.59
N SER A 50 3.69 25.21 -11.94
CA SER A 50 4.93 24.46 -12.11
C SER A 50 4.72 22.99 -11.70
N VAL A 51 5.29 22.06 -12.49
CA VAL A 51 5.18 20.62 -12.28
C VAL A 51 6.52 20.07 -11.79
N LYS A 52 6.47 19.25 -10.74
CA LYS A 52 7.62 18.51 -10.19
C LYS A 52 7.21 17.09 -9.89
N ASP A 53 8.15 16.18 -10.10
CA ASP A 53 7.98 14.77 -9.77
C ASP A 53 8.94 14.40 -8.64
N THR A 54 8.54 13.49 -7.76
CA THR A 54 9.46 12.80 -6.85
C THR A 54 10.36 11.86 -7.65
N GLY A 55 11.46 11.41 -7.04
CA GLY A 55 12.08 10.17 -7.53
C GLY A 55 11.08 9.01 -7.43
N HIS A 56 11.34 7.94 -8.16
CA HIS A 56 10.54 6.72 -8.08
C HIS A 56 11.09 5.79 -7.00
N GLN A 57 10.21 4.99 -6.38
CA GLN A 57 10.53 3.97 -5.38
C GLN A 57 9.83 2.66 -5.74
N PRO A 58 10.42 1.50 -5.38
CA PRO A 58 9.74 0.21 -5.56
C PRO A 58 8.37 0.22 -4.87
N LYS A 59 7.34 -0.23 -5.58
CA LYS A 59 5.99 -0.45 -5.10
C LYS A 59 5.81 -1.94 -4.90
N GLU A 60 5.70 -2.40 -3.67
CA GLU A 60 5.75 -3.83 -3.34
C GLU A 60 4.36 -4.47 -3.29
N ASN A 61 3.36 -3.71 -2.88
CA ASN A 61 1.97 -4.17 -2.78
C ASN A 61 0.98 -3.14 -3.35
N ASP A 62 -0.31 -3.39 -3.22
CA ASP A 62 -1.41 -2.56 -3.70
C ASP A 62 -1.90 -1.50 -2.70
N SER A 63 -1.20 -1.32 -1.56
CA SER A 63 -1.58 -0.30 -0.58
C SER A 63 -1.49 1.12 -1.15
N SER A 64 -2.15 2.07 -0.48
CA SER A 64 -2.10 3.49 -0.83
C SER A 64 -0.68 4.06 -0.70
N LEU A 65 -0.35 5.10 -1.46
CA LEU A 65 0.83 5.91 -1.20
C LEU A 65 0.56 6.80 0.02
N TYR A 66 1.61 7.05 0.78
CA TYR A 66 1.59 8.03 1.86
C TYR A 66 2.40 9.26 1.48
N MET A 67 1.93 10.45 1.88
CA MET A 67 2.68 11.69 1.74
C MET A 67 2.39 12.64 2.90
N TYR A 68 3.44 13.20 3.48
CA TYR A 68 3.39 14.25 4.48
C TYR A 68 4.12 15.50 3.98
N TYR A 69 3.37 16.57 3.79
CA TYR A 69 3.91 17.89 3.49
C TYR A 69 4.22 18.63 4.79
N SER A 70 5.47 18.60 5.23
CA SER A 70 5.91 19.19 6.51
C SER A 70 6.45 20.61 6.37
N GLY A 71 6.69 21.09 5.16
CA GLY A 71 7.19 22.44 4.90
C GLY A 71 6.12 23.54 4.99
N ASN A 72 6.53 24.78 4.79
CA ASN A 72 5.69 25.99 4.83
C ASN A 72 5.53 26.65 3.46
N GLY A 73 5.87 25.99 2.38
CA GLY A 73 5.78 26.52 1.01
C GLY A 73 4.36 26.56 0.44
N PRO A 74 4.22 26.70 -0.88
CA PRO A 74 2.92 26.80 -1.51
C PRO A 74 2.15 25.47 -1.46
N SER A 75 0.84 25.55 -1.43
CA SER A 75 -0.03 24.40 -1.67
C SER A 75 0.19 23.84 -3.07
N TYR A 76 -0.08 22.56 -3.25
CA TYR A 76 0.01 21.91 -4.56
C TYR A 76 -1.04 20.80 -4.68
N ILE A 77 -1.29 20.38 -5.92
CA ILE A 77 -2.12 19.23 -6.25
C ILE A 77 -1.19 18.08 -6.63
N ALA A 78 -1.38 16.93 -6.05
CA ALA A 78 -0.59 15.73 -6.29
C ALA A 78 -1.40 14.61 -6.94
N LYS A 79 -0.74 13.79 -7.76
CA LYS A 79 -1.25 12.54 -8.31
C LYS A 79 -0.16 11.48 -8.38
N VAL A 80 -0.56 10.22 -8.49
CA VAL A 80 0.36 9.10 -8.50
C VAL A 80 0.82 8.75 -9.91
N LEU A 81 2.10 8.47 -10.04
CA LEU A 81 2.74 7.96 -11.23
C LEU A 81 3.24 6.53 -11.02
N GLY A 82 3.16 5.71 -12.07
CA GLY A 82 3.75 4.38 -12.14
C GLY A 82 4.87 4.31 -13.16
N TYR A 83 5.88 3.46 -12.90
CA TYR A 83 7.04 3.25 -13.76
C TYR A 83 7.38 1.77 -13.87
N ASN A 84 7.73 1.30 -15.07
CA ASN A 84 8.35 -0.03 -15.27
C ASN A 84 9.87 0.06 -15.40
N ASN A 85 10.34 1.17 -15.94
CA ASN A 85 11.75 1.53 -15.99
C ASN A 85 11.90 3.00 -15.57
N PHE A 86 13.12 3.45 -15.40
CA PHE A 86 13.42 4.75 -14.79
C PHE A 86 13.02 5.97 -15.64
N TYR A 87 12.46 5.79 -16.84
CA TYR A 87 12.36 6.88 -17.81
C TYR A 87 10.95 7.26 -18.25
N VAL A 88 9.96 6.38 -18.08
CA VAL A 88 8.61 6.67 -18.57
C VAL A 88 7.60 6.58 -17.43
N ALA A 89 7.14 7.74 -16.99
CA ALA A 89 6.06 7.83 -16.02
C ALA A 89 4.70 7.70 -16.71
N LYS A 90 3.80 6.97 -16.11
CA LYS A 90 2.39 6.89 -16.47
C LYS A 90 1.54 7.35 -15.30
N ASP A 91 0.43 8.01 -15.60
CA ASP A 91 -0.57 8.36 -14.59
C ASP A 91 -1.24 7.07 -14.09
N CYS A 92 -1.10 6.81 -12.80
CA CYS A 92 -1.71 5.68 -12.10
C CYS A 92 -2.69 6.15 -11.01
N SER A 93 -3.20 7.37 -11.13
CA SER A 93 -4.19 7.95 -10.24
C SER A 93 -5.63 7.65 -10.68
N TYR A 94 -5.87 6.77 -11.62
CA TYR A 94 -7.20 6.38 -12.07
C TYR A 94 -7.33 4.85 -12.12
N ASP A 95 -8.54 4.36 -11.84
CA ASP A 95 -8.87 2.95 -11.99
C ASP A 95 -8.83 2.58 -13.49
N PRO A 96 -8.00 1.61 -13.90
CA PRO A 96 -7.93 1.19 -15.30
C PRO A 96 -9.25 0.57 -15.81
N ASN A 97 -10.11 0.11 -14.90
CA ASN A 97 -11.43 -0.46 -15.20
C ASN A 97 -12.54 0.59 -15.21
N ASP A 98 -12.29 1.81 -14.74
CA ASP A 98 -13.26 2.90 -14.78
C ASP A 98 -13.31 3.52 -16.17
N LEU A 99 -14.44 3.35 -16.86
CA LEU A 99 -14.66 3.92 -18.20
C LEU A 99 -14.57 5.44 -18.21
N ALA A 100 -14.90 6.10 -17.11
CA ALA A 100 -14.84 7.56 -16.98
C ALA A 100 -13.41 8.07 -16.75
N LYS A 101 -12.46 7.17 -16.38
CA LYS A 101 -11.04 7.48 -16.12
C LYS A 101 -10.84 8.69 -15.21
N PHE A 102 -11.61 8.76 -14.13
CA PHE A 102 -11.42 9.82 -13.14
C PHE A 102 -10.03 9.70 -12.50
N SER A 103 -9.23 10.76 -12.64
CA SER A 103 -7.93 10.85 -11.98
C SER A 103 -8.13 11.31 -10.54
N TYR A 104 -7.73 10.48 -9.58
CA TYR A 104 -7.70 10.87 -8.17
C TYR A 104 -6.57 11.87 -7.96
N GLN A 105 -6.95 13.10 -7.62
CA GLN A 105 -6.01 14.19 -7.34
C GLN A 105 -6.19 14.65 -5.91
N TYR A 106 -5.10 15.07 -5.29
CA TYR A 106 -5.07 15.39 -3.86
C TYR A 106 -4.44 16.75 -3.63
N ARG A 107 -5.15 17.62 -2.91
CA ARG A 107 -4.62 18.89 -2.49
C ARG A 107 -3.76 18.71 -1.24
N PHE A 108 -2.58 19.30 -1.25
CA PHE A 108 -1.67 19.38 -0.13
C PHE A 108 -1.46 20.85 0.25
N ASP A 109 -1.91 21.20 1.43
CA ASP A 109 -1.56 22.43 2.13
C ASP A 109 -0.47 22.14 3.18
N PRO A 110 0.33 23.12 3.64
CA PRO A 110 1.31 22.91 4.68
C PRO A 110 0.73 22.15 5.89
N GLY A 111 1.45 21.12 6.36
CA GLY A 111 1.02 20.25 7.46
C GLY A 111 0.14 19.08 7.07
N THR A 112 -0.29 18.97 5.80
CA THR A 112 -1.14 17.86 5.35
C THR A 112 -0.41 16.54 5.37
N ARG A 113 -1.03 15.53 5.99
CA ARG A 113 -0.69 14.11 5.90
C ARG A 113 -1.81 13.39 5.19
N ARG A 114 -1.51 12.57 4.19
CA ARG A 114 -2.55 11.95 3.39
C ARG A 114 -2.14 10.63 2.80
N PHE A 115 -3.11 9.71 2.71
CA PHE A 115 -3.05 8.56 1.82
C PHE A 115 -3.59 8.92 0.45
N MET A 116 -3.05 8.28 -0.59
CA MET A 116 -3.47 8.52 -1.98
C MET A 116 -3.76 7.19 -2.67
N TYR A 117 -4.94 7.07 -3.27
CA TYR A 117 -5.25 5.96 -4.17
C TYR A 117 -4.23 5.87 -5.29
N ASN A 118 -3.88 4.65 -5.64
CA ASN A 118 -3.05 4.37 -6.79
C ASN A 118 -3.42 3.02 -7.41
N TYR A 119 -3.14 2.90 -8.67
CA TYR A 119 -3.32 1.68 -9.46
C TYR A 119 -1.99 1.27 -10.11
N VAL A 120 -0.89 1.49 -9.43
CA VAL A 120 0.46 1.18 -9.92
C VAL A 120 0.61 -0.30 -10.21
N LYS A 121 0.24 -1.15 -9.26
CA LYS A 121 0.34 -2.61 -9.39
C LYS A 121 -0.67 -3.17 -10.38
N GLU A 122 -1.91 -2.69 -10.35
CA GLU A 122 -3.00 -3.11 -11.23
C GLU A 122 -2.72 -2.75 -12.69
N ASN A 123 -1.98 -1.66 -12.94
CA ASN A 123 -1.49 -1.29 -14.26
C ASN A 123 -0.18 -2.00 -14.65
N GLY A 124 0.33 -2.93 -13.83
CA GLY A 124 1.53 -3.71 -14.11
C GLY A 124 2.84 -2.95 -13.91
N TYR A 125 2.83 -1.83 -13.16
CA TYR A 125 4.05 -1.09 -12.83
C TYR A 125 4.68 -1.60 -11.53
N HIS A 126 5.99 -1.42 -11.40
CA HIS A 126 6.79 -1.91 -10.28
C HIS A 126 7.33 -0.80 -9.38
N TYR A 127 7.27 0.44 -9.85
CA TYR A 127 7.74 1.61 -9.10
C TYR A 127 6.66 2.67 -9.08
N ALA A 128 6.56 3.39 -7.98
CA ALA A 128 5.67 4.53 -7.82
C ALA A 128 6.45 5.84 -7.68
N GLY A 129 5.82 6.92 -8.04
CA GLY A 129 6.25 8.29 -7.78
C GLY A 129 5.05 9.21 -7.64
N ILE A 130 5.30 10.45 -7.32
CA ILE A 130 4.26 11.46 -7.14
C ILE A 130 4.58 12.66 -8.05
N ARG A 131 3.58 13.10 -8.79
CA ARG A 131 3.62 14.36 -9.56
C ARG A 131 2.87 15.44 -8.78
N ALA A 132 3.52 16.56 -8.54
CA ALA A 132 2.94 17.71 -7.90
C ALA A 132 2.82 18.87 -8.90
N THR A 133 1.67 19.54 -8.90
CA THR A 133 1.42 20.79 -9.66
C THR A 133 1.17 21.90 -8.65
N SER A 134 1.98 22.92 -8.67
CA SER A 134 1.94 24.00 -7.68
C SER A 134 0.72 24.90 -7.80
N LEU A 135 0.26 25.39 -6.67
CA LEU A 135 -0.75 26.44 -6.55
C LEU A 135 -0.14 27.80 -6.13
N GLY A 136 1.20 27.92 -6.19
CA GLY A 136 1.94 29.13 -5.86
C GLY A 136 3.44 28.95 -6.10
N GLU A 137 4.22 29.96 -5.75
CA GLU A 137 5.68 29.96 -5.87
C GLU A 137 6.35 29.55 -4.56
N GLY A 138 7.53 28.93 -4.63
CA GLY A 138 8.33 28.58 -3.45
C GLY A 138 8.71 27.12 -3.37
N THR A 139 9.12 26.67 -2.20
CA THR A 139 9.58 25.30 -1.98
C THR A 139 8.63 24.56 -1.07
N ALA A 140 8.12 23.42 -1.53
CA ALA A 140 7.38 22.44 -0.74
C ALA A 140 8.28 21.25 -0.43
N ALA A 141 8.33 20.82 0.83
CA ALA A 141 9.18 19.72 1.25
C ALA A 141 8.48 18.83 2.29
N GLY A 142 8.89 17.59 2.34
CA GLY A 142 8.32 16.61 3.25
C GLY A 142 8.85 15.21 3.02
N VAL A 143 8.02 14.23 3.34
CA VAL A 143 8.33 12.81 3.13
C VAL A 143 7.18 12.09 2.42
N TRP A 144 7.49 10.98 1.76
CA TRP A 144 6.51 10.10 1.14
C TRP A 144 7.00 8.66 1.14
N SER A 145 6.08 7.71 1.04
CA SER A 145 6.40 6.30 0.82
C SER A 145 5.49 5.69 -0.25
N PRO A 146 6.01 4.71 -1.01
CA PRO A 146 5.24 4.05 -2.08
C PRO A 146 4.15 3.12 -1.53
N ASP A 147 4.36 2.56 -0.35
CA ASP A 147 3.44 1.71 0.37
C ASP A 147 3.12 2.32 1.73
N SER A 148 1.95 2.03 2.27
CA SER A 148 1.52 2.61 3.54
C SER A 148 0.83 1.57 4.43
N VAL A 149 0.81 1.89 5.71
CA VAL A 149 -0.03 1.23 6.71
C VAL A 149 -0.99 2.26 7.30
N SER A 150 -2.14 1.82 7.79
CA SER A 150 -3.10 2.72 8.45
C SER A 150 -2.45 3.43 9.63
N GLU A 151 -2.57 4.76 9.66
CA GLU A 151 -2.02 5.62 10.71
C GLU A 151 -3.06 6.66 11.16
N ALA A 152 -3.13 6.90 12.46
CA ALA A 152 -4.05 7.90 13.02
C ALA A 152 -3.64 9.32 12.63
N GLY A 153 -4.63 10.16 12.29
CA GLY A 153 -4.41 11.58 11.92
C GLY A 153 -3.96 11.79 10.48
N VAL A 154 -3.95 10.74 9.66
CA VAL A 154 -3.72 10.83 8.22
C VAL A 154 -5.06 10.94 7.50
N LEU A 155 -5.19 11.88 6.56
CA LEU A 155 -6.39 12.01 5.74
C LEU A 155 -6.54 10.78 4.83
N PRO A 156 -7.76 10.22 4.71
CA PRO A 156 -7.99 9.03 3.92
C PRO A 156 -7.87 9.32 2.43
N GLU A 157 -7.62 8.28 1.65
CA GLU A 157 -7.55 8.33 0.19
C GLU A 157 -8.88 8.75 -0.46
N SER A 158 -10.01 8.59 0.22
CA SER A 158 -11.32 9.03 -0.29
C SER A 158 -11.51 10.55 -0.33
N ASP A 159 -10.64 11.31 0.34
CA ASP A 159 -10.66 12.77 0.36
C ASP A 159 -9.83 13.34 -0.82
N TYR A 160 -10.25 13.06 -2.04
CA TYR A 160 -9.66 13.55 -3.28
C TYR A 160 -10.49 14.66 -3.92
N ILE A 161 -9.87 15.48 -4.75
CA ILE A 161 -10.53 16.46 -5.60
C ILE A 161 -10.80 15.86 -7.00
N ARG A 162 -11.97 16.15 -7.55
CA ARG A 162 -12.36 15.74 -8.91
C ARG A 162 -12.17 16.87 -9.90
#